data_f830dea877b924f64da4450d1fe8686c
#
_entry.id   f830dea877b924f64da4450d1fe8686c
#
_cell.length_a   1.000
_cell.length_b   1.000
_cell.length_c   1.000
_cell.angle_alpha   90.00
_cell.angle_beta   90.00
_cell.angle_gamma   90.00
#
_symmetry.space_group_name_H-M   'P 1'
#
loop_
_entity.id
_entity.type
_entity.pdbx_description
1 polymer ?
#
loop_
_entity_poly.entity_id
_entity_poly.type
_entity_poly.pdbx_seq_one_letter_code
_entity_poly.pdbx_strand_id
1 'polypeptide(L)'
;GEYVVGIWVGSPSGDRIVNNTGLTRAVPVMNQVFDILPSGRLIQQKPGKTPEALGLFKRRENQIKIRFPVDGSRIESRGRGIPIPLIIDSATYPVVAIVNNSSIYRLGVGNTNLNMDQPGSYELKLIDAKGKEASVNFVLQ
;
A
#
# COMPACT_ATOMS: atom_id res chain seq x y z
N GLY A 1 -22.23 29.41 3.10
CA GLY A 1 -22.53 28.00 3.30
C GLY A 1 -21.44 27.19 2.70
N GLU A 2 -21.03 26.13 3.41
CA GLU A 2 -20.02 25.20 2.92
C GLU A 2 -20.75 23.97 2.42
N TYR A 3 -20.47 23.60 1.19
CA TYR A 3 -21.07 22.41 0.58
C TYR A 3 -20.01 21.33 0.44
N VAL A 4 -20.37 20.11 0.79
CA VAL A 4 -19.63 18.91 0.47
C VAL A 4 -20.50 18.10 -0.46
N VAL A 5 -19.99 17.82 -1.66
CA VAL A 5 -20.72 17.08 -2.69
C VAL A 5 -20.01 15.75 -2.92
N GLY A 6 -20.76 14.66 -2.81
CA GLY A 6 -20.29 13.31 -3.15
C GLY A 6 -21.16 12.74 -4.26
N ILE A 7 -20.59 12.31 -5.35
CA ILE A 7 -21.27 11.65 -6.46
C ILE A 7 -20.82 10.19 -6.57
N TRP A 8 -21.78 9.31 -6.50
CA TRP A 8 -21.57 7.88 -6.76
C TRP A 8 -22.34 7.46 -8.01
N VAL A 9 -21.67 6.81 -8.93
CA VAL A 9 -22.26 6.27 -10.16
C VAL A 9 -21.88 4.82 -10.28
N GLY A 10 -22.87 3.93 -10.29
CA GLY A 10 -22.64 2.49 -10.35
C GLY A 10 -23.90 1.72 -10.71
N SER A 11 -23.76 0.40 -10.90
CA SER A 11 -24.88 -0.51 -11.06
C SER A 11 -25.34 -1.01 -9.69
N PRO A 12 -26.65 -1.01 -9.40
CA PRO A 12 -27.19 -1.60 -8.17
C PRO A 12 -26.88 -3.09 -8.02
N SER A 13 -26.71 -3.81 -9.14
CA SER A 13 -26.31 -5.23 -9.18
C SER A 13 -24.82 -5.45 -8.95
N GLY A 14 -24.01 -4.39 -8.92
CA GLY A 14 -22.56 -4.50 -8.84
C GLY A 14 -21.87 -4.87 -10.15
N ASP A 15 -22.58 -4.92 -11.26
CA ASP A 15 -22.03 -5.29 -12.56
C ASP A 15 -21.01 -4.26 -13.04
N ARG A 16 -19.96 -4.78 -13.64
CA ARG A 16 -18.90 -3.94 -14.21
C ARG A 16 -19.33 -3.38 -15.56
N ILE A 17 -19.59 -2.08 -15.61
CA ILE A 17 -19.90 -1.39 -16.87
C ILE A 17 -18.58 -0.87 -17.46
N VAL A 18 -18.30 -1.23 -18.71
CA VAL A 18 -17.10 -0.77 -19.43
C VAL A 18 -17.14 0.77 -19.55
N ASN A 19 -16.00 1.42 -19.29
CA ASN A 19 -15.84 2.88 -19.28
C ASN A 19 -16.68 3.63 -18.23
N ASN A 20 -17.20 2.95 -17.22
CA ASN A 20 -17.92 3.55 -16.12
C ASN A 20 -16.95 3.79 -14.94
N THR A 21 -16.11 4.81 -15.05
CA THR A 21 -15.21 5.22 -13.99
C THR A 21 -15.72 6.49 -13.31
N GLY A 22 -15.27 6.74 -12.07
CA GLY A 22 -15.57 7.98 -11.39
C GLY A 22 -15.21 9.21 -12.23
N LEU A 23 -14.08 9.13 -12.95
CA LEU A 23 -13.61 10.22 -13.81
C LEU A 23 -14.52 10.48 -15.01
N THR A 24 -15.03 9.42 -15.66
CA THR A 24 -15.80 9.54 -16.90
C THR A 24 -17.28 9.82 -16.66
N ARG A 25 -17.83 9.41 -15.51
CA ARG A 25 -19.25 9.52 -15.23
C ARG A 25 -19.60 10.42 -14.05
N ALA A 26 -18.87 10.28 -12.93
CA ALA A 26 -19.20 11.04 -11.72
C ALA A 26 -18.67 12.47 -11.76
N VAL A 27 -17.49 12.73 -12.33
CA VAL A 27 -16.91 14.07 -12.41
C VAL A 27 -17.74 15.05 -13.24
N PRO A 28 -18.28 14.71 -14.43
CA PRO A 28 -19.16 15.62 -15.16
C PRO A 28 -20.41 16.02 -14.37
N VAL A 29 -21.02 15.06 -13.67
CA VAL A 29 -22.21 15.34 -12.84
C VAL A 29 -21.84 16.21 -11.64
N MET A 30 -20.68 15.94 -11.03
CA MET A 30 -20.18 16.76 -9.90
C MET A 30 -19.97 18.22 -10.32
N ASN A 31 -19.39 18.46 -11.51
CA ASN A 31 -19.20 19.82 -12.01
C ASN A 31 -20.53 20.54 -12.23
N GLN A 32 -21.52 19.86 -12.82
CA GLN A 32 -22.86 20.42 -12.98
C GLN A 32 -23.52 20.78 -11.65
N VAL A 33 -23.31 19.96 -10.62
CA VAL A 33 -23.84 20.28 -9.28
C VAL A 33 -23.14 21.51 -8.72
N PHE A 34 -21.84 21.65 -8.88
CA PHE A 34 -21.12 22.85 -8.42
C PHE A 34 -21.53 24.11 -9.19
N ASP A 35 -21.87 24.02 -10.46
CA ASP A 35 -22.35 25.15 -11.27
C ASP A 35 -23.72 25.71 -10.79
N ILE A 36 -24.53 24.85 -10.16
CA ILE A 36 -25.86 25.21 -9.64
C ILE A 36 -25.77 25.72 -8.19
N LEU A 37 -24.73 25.35 -7.44
CA LEU A 37 -24.58 25.75 -6.05
C LEU A 37 -24.27 27.25 -5.93
N PRO A 38 -24.89 27.98 -4.98
CA PRO A 38 -24.52 29.35 -4.72
C PRO A 38 -23.06 29.48 -4.36
N SER A 39 -22.38 30.48 -4.94
CA SER A 39 -21.00 30.78 -4.62
C SER A 39 -20.86 31.09 -3.13
N GLY A 40 -20.31 30.15 -2.37
CA GLY A 40 -20.05 30.34 -0.94
C GLY A 40 -18.79 31.18 -0.72
N ARG A 41 -18.75 31.97 0.35
CA ARG A 41 -17.52 32.60 0.84
C ARG A 41 -16.57 31.47 1.28
N LEU A 42 -15.35 31.46 0.75
CA LEU A 42 -14.29 30.63 1.28
C LEU A 42 -14.02 31.02 2.75
N ILE A 43 -14.57 30.29 3.69
CA ILE A 43 -14.16 30.38 5.07
C ILE A 43 -12.85 29.62 5.16
N GLN A 44 -11.75 30.33 5.39
CA GLN A 44 -10.48 29.68 5.74
C GLN A 44 -10.70 28.94 7.06
N GLN A 45 -10.98 27.66 6.98
CA GLN A 45 -10.99 26.82 8.17
C GLN A 45 -9.55 26.73 8.67
N LYS A 46 -9.32 27.18 9.91
CA LYS A 46 -8.11 26.78 10.62
C LYS A 46 -8.04 25.26 10.58
N PRO A 47 -6.88 24.68 10.24
CA PRO A 47 -6.74 23.24 10.23
C PRO A 47 -7.20 22.69 11.59
N GLY A 48 -8.35 22.07 11.61
CA GLY A 48 -8.87 21.38 12.79
C GLY A 48 -7.93 20.25 13.20
N LYS A 49 -8.00 19.80 14.44
CA LYS A 49 -7.28 18.60 14.87
C LYS A 49 -7.63 17.47 13.90
N THR A 50 -6.60 16.88 13.30
CA THR A 50 -6.76 15.70 12.43
C THR A 50 -7.59 14.66 13.16
N PRO A 51 -8.70 14.17 12.60
CA PRO A 51 -9.47 13.11 13.23
C PRO A 51 -8.58 11.94 13.59
N GLU A 52 -8.82 11.31 14.73
CA GLU A 52 -7.99 10.22 15.25
C GLU A 52 -7.84 9.07 14.24
N ALA A 53 -8.91 8.79 13.48
CA ALA A 53 -8.88 7.84 12.37
C ALA A 53 -7.83 8.18 11.28
N LEU A 54 -7.66 9.47 10.92
CA LEU A 54 -6.62 9.91 9.99
C LEU A 54 -5.24 9.89 10.62
N GLY A 55 -5.13 10.03 11.94
CA GLY A 55 -3.88 9.85 12.67
C GLY A 55 -3.33 8.42 12.57
N LEU A 56 -4.21 7.42 12.53
CA LEU A 56 -3.84 6.02 12.31
C LEU A 56 -3.25 5.80 10.90
N PHE A 57 -3.76 6.48 9.87
CA PHE A 57 -3.20 6.40 8.52
C PHE A 57 -1.81 7.06 8.44
N LYS A 58 -1.60 8.22 9.06
CA LYS A 58 -0.27 8.86 9.15
C LYS A 58 0.76 7.98 9.87
N ARG A 59 0.33 7.21 10.87
CA ARG A 59 1.20 6.28 11.59
C ARG A 59 1.67 5.13 10.71
N ARG A 60 0.87 4.72 9.71
CA ARG A 60 1.23 3.68 8.73
C ARG A 60 2.20 4.19 7.65
N GLU A 61 2.16 5.47 7.28
CA GLU A 61 3.10 6.04 6.29
C GLU A 61 4.55 6.02 6.76
N ASN A 62 4.78 5.92 8.05
CA ASN A 62 6.13 5.91 8.64
C ASN A 62 6.64 4.49 8.98
N GLN A 63 5.96 3.44 8.55
CA GLN A 63 6.38 2.06 8.71
C GLN A 63 7.08 1.56 7.45
N ILE A 64 8.03 0.63 7.61
CA ILE A 64 8.53 -0.16 6.49
C ILE A 64 7.36 -0.82 5.78
N LYS A 65 7.36 -0.81 4.47
CA LYS A 65 6.37 -1.51 3.67
C LYS A 65 7.05 -2.44 2.70
N ILE A 66 6.71 -3.72 2.79
CA ILE A 66 7.15 -4.73 1.85
C ILE A 66 6.15 -4.74 0.69
N ARG A 67 6.62 -4.37 -0.51
CA ARG A 67 5.79 -4.44 -1.74
C ARG A 67 5.88 -5.78 -2.42
N PHE A 68 7.04 -6.40 -2.33
CA PHE A 68 7.26 -7.75 -2.83
C PHE A 68 8.26 -8.48 -1.93
N PRO A 69 8.00 -9.74 -1.56
CA PRO A 69 6.78 -10.53 -1.82
C PRO A 69 5.52 -9.92 -1.18
N VAL A 70 4.37 -10.15 -1.82
CA VAL A 70 3.08 -9.72 -1.27
C VAL A 70 2.64 -10.71 -0.21
N ASP A 71 2.09 -10.23 0.90
CA ASP A 71 1.58 -11.08 1.98
C ASP A 71 0.51 -12.06 1.47
N GLY A 72 0.66 -13.34 1.82
CA GLY A 72 -0.19 -14.43 1.36
C GLY A 72 0.02 -14.87 -0.10
N SER A 73 1.00 -14.30 -0.83
CA SER A 73 1.23 -14.63 -2.24
C SER A 73 1.86 -16.02 -2.43
N ARG A 74 1.66 -16.56 -3.63
CA ARG A 74 2.35 -17.75 -4.13
C ARG A 74 3.28 -17.33 -5.25
N ILE A 75 4.54 -17.72 -5.15
CA ILE A 75 5.59 -17.39 -6.11
C ILE A 75 6.05 -18.68 -6.76
N GLU A 76 5.93 -18.76 -8.07
CA GLU A 76 6.47 -19.89 -8.84
C GLU A 76 7.97 -19.75 -8.98
N SER A 77 8.70 -20.78 -8.55
CA SER A 77 10.14 -20.87 -8.67
C SER A 77 10.51 -21.93 -9.71
N ARG A 78 11.15 -21.53 -10.78
CA ARG A 78 11.65 -22.46 -11.79
C ARG A 78 13.12 -22.84 -11.51
N GLY A 79 13.32 -23.71 -10.53
CA GLY A 79 14.67 -24.23 -10.21
C GLY A 79 15.10 -23.99 -8.77
N ARG A 80 16.36 -24.39 -8.46
CA ARG A 80 16.98 -24.17 -7.14
C ARG A 80 17.76 -22.86 -7.13
N GLY A 81 17.75 -22.14 -6.01
CA GLY A 81 18.59 -20.97 -5.82
C GLY A 81 18.16 -19.74 -6.62
N ILE A 82 16.87 -19.56 -6.85
CA ILE A 82 16.37 -18.37 -7.56
C ILE A 82 16.37 -17.18 -6.62
N PRO A 83 17.01 -16.06 -7.01
CA PRO A 83 16.96 -14.84 -6.24
C PRO A 83 15.55 -14.27 -6.29
N ILE A 84 14.90 -14.17 -5.14
CA ILE A 84 13.60 -13.50 -4.99
C ILE A 84 13.88 -12.04 -4.75
N PRO A 85 13.46 -11.13 -5.64
CA PRO A 85 13.62 -9.70 -5.41
C PRO A 85 12.80 -9.26 -4.20
N LEU A 86 13.37 -8.41 -3.39
CA LEU A 86 12.68 -7.79 -2.26
C LEU A 86 12.49 -6.31 -2.57
N ILE A 87 11.23 -5.86 -2.64
CA ILE A 87 10.89 -4.46 -2.88
C ILE A 87 10.37 -3.87 -1.57
N ILE A 88 11.09 -2.88 -1.06
CA ILE A 88 10.82 -2.26 0.24
C ILE A 88 10.66 -0.75 0.06
N ASP A 89 9.60 -0.20 0.64
CA ASP A 89 9.40 1.25 0.73
C ASP A 89 9.64 1.74 2.16
N SER A 90 10.10 2.98 2.26
CA SER A 90 10.23 3.73 3.53
C SER A 90 11.16 3.08 4.56
N ALA A 91 12.11 2.25 4.10
CA ALA A 91 13.12 1.64 4.96
C ALA A 91 14.34 2.54 5.13
N THR A 92 14.93 2.53 6.31
CA THR A 92 16.25 3.12 6.59
C THR A 92 17.29 2.02 6.57
N TYR A 93 18.22 2.05 5.63
CA TYR A 93 19.27 1.04 5.51
C TYR A 93 20.39 1.23 6.56
N PRO A 94 21.08 0.15 6.99
CA PRO A 94 20.88 -1.23 6.58
C PRO A 94 19.58 -1.84 7.10
N VAL A 95 19.01 -2.78 6.34
CA VAL A 95 17.84 -3.56 6.73
C VAL A 95 18.28 -4.98 7.02
N VAL A 96 17.81 -5.55 8.13
CA VAL A 96 17.98 -6.95 8.46
C VAL A 96 16.74 -7.70 8.03
N ALA A 97 16.91 -8.72 7.19
CA ALA A 97 15.85 -9.63 6.79
C ALA A 97 16.04 -10.96 7.52
N ILE A 98 15.00 -11.43 8.19
CA ILE A 98 14.95 -12.70 8.91
C ILE A 98 13.94 -13.59 8.19
N VAL A 99 14.38 -14.77 7.77
CA VAL A 99 13.54 -15.73 7.06
C VAL A 99 13.32 -16.94 7.98
N ASN A 100 12.07 -17.31 8.21
CA ASN A 100 11.66 -18.44 9.05
C ASN A 100 12.34 -18.46 10.41
N ASN A 101 12.57 -17.30 11.02
CA ASN A 101 13.25 -17.12 12.31
C ASN A 101 14.65 -17.74 12.42
N SER A 102 15.26 -18.15 11.30
CA SER A 102 16.55 -18.86 11.30
C SER A 102 17.60 -18.22 10.42
N SER A 103 17.26 -17.83 9.19
CA SER A 103 18.22 -17.26 8.25
C SER A 103 18.21 -15.74 8.31
N ILE A 104 19.38 -15.12 8.51
CA ILE A 104 19.53 -13.68 8.66
C ILE A 104 20.34 -13.12 7.49
N TYR A 105 19.76 -12.14 6.79
CA TYR A 105 20.38 -11.43 5.68
C TYR A 105 20.53 -9.95 6.04
N ARG A 106 21.70 -9.38 5.75
CA ARG A 106 21.91 -7.94 5.89
C ARG A 106 21.82 -7.30 4.51
N LEU A 107 20.82 -6.45 4.33
CA LEU A 107 20.53 -5.79 3.07
C LEU A 107 21.09 -4.38 3.08
N GLY A 108 21.82 -4.03 2.01
CA GLY A 108 22.27 -2.66 1.74
C GLY A 108 21.45 -2.01 0.63
N VAL A 109 21.72 -0.74 0.36
CA VAL A 109 21.13 -0.03 -0.77
C VAL A 109 21.57 -0.73 -2.06
N GLY A 110 20.61 -1.20 -2.88
CA GLY A 110 20.85 -1.86 -4.16
C GLY A 110 21.04 -3.38 -4.11
N ASN A 111 21.18 -4.00 -2.94
CA ASN A 111 21.19 -5.46 -2.81
C ASN A 111 19.96 -5.94 -2.06
N THR A 112 18.94 -6.29 -2.80
CA THR A 112 17.61 -6.61 -2.29
C THR A 112 17.11 -7.97 -2.74
N ASN A 113 18.00 -8.92 -3.04
CA ASN A 113 17.62 -10.28 -3.42
C ASN A 113 17.79 -11.23 -2.23
N LEU A 114 16.80 -12.08 -2.02
CA LEU A 114 16.84 -13.20 -1.08
C LEU A 114 17.02 -14.49 -1.86
N ASN A 115 18.05 -15.26 -1.54
CA ASN A 115 18.25 -16.59 -2.14
C ASN A 115 17.49 -17.61 -1.32
N MET A 116 16.55 -18.28 -1.95
CA MET A 116 15.78 -19.35 -1.34
C MET A 116 15.99 -20.64 -2.13
N ASP A 117 16.39 -21.71 -1.43
CA ASP A 117 16.86 -22.91 -2.09
C ASP A 117 15.77 -23.98 -2.26
N GLN A 118 14.65 -23.88 -1.59
CA GLN A 118 13.62 -24.91 -1.58
C GLN A 118 12.21 -24.33 -1.66
N PRO A 119 11.29 -25.04 -2.33
CA PRO A 119 9.86 -24.73 -2.23
C PRO A 119 9.37 -24.88 -0.79
N GLY A 120 8.38 -24.09 -0.41
CA GLY A 120 7.82 -24.13 0.94
C GLY A 120 7.15 -22.82 1.37
N SER A 121 6.65 -22.81 2.60
CA SER A 121 6.11 -21.60 3.22
C SER A 121 7.22 -20.81 3.90
N TYR A 122 7.21 -19.51 3.70
CA TYR A 122 8.20 -18.60 4.22
C TYR A 122 7.55 -17.46 4.98
N GLU A 123 8.10 -17.17 6.16
CA GLU A 123 7.85 -15.94 6.90
C GLU A 123 9.08 -15.05 6.74
N LEU A 124 8.87 -13.86 6.20
CA LEU A 124 9.90 -12.83 6.06
C LEU A 124 9.62 -11.70 7.02
N LYS A 125 10.53 -11.44 7.95
CA LYS A 125 10.52 -10.29 8.85
C LYS A 125 11.66 -9.35 8.49
N LEU A 126 11.36 -8.06 8.37
CA LEU A 126 12.33 -6.99 8.12
C LEU A 126 12.44 -6.10 9.35
N ILE A 127 13.67 -5.70 9.65
CA ILE A 127 13.97 -4.71 10.69
C ILE A 127 14.93 -3.68 10.10
N ASP A 128 14.55 -2.41 10.10
CA ASP A 128 15.40 -1.33 9.59
C ASP A 128 16.39 -0.80 10.66
N ALA A 129 17.31 0.08 10.23
CA ALA A 129 18.28 0.70 11.13
C ALA A 129 17.65 1.57 12.23
N LYS A 130 16.38 1.94 12.11
CA LYS A 130 15.60 2.67 13.11
C LYS A 130 14.74 1.76 13.99
N GLY A 131 14.85 0.44 13.84
CA GLY A 131 14.06 -0.54 14.59
C GLY A 131 12.60 -0.65 14.13
N LYS A 132 12.26 -0.16 12.94
CA LYS A 132 10.93 -0.39 12.36
C LYS A 132 10.86 -1.79 11.79
N GLU A 133 9.71 -2.42 11.96
CA GLU A 133 9.48 -3.80 11.56
C GLU A 133 8.37 -3.92 10.53
N ALA A 134 8.50 -4.89 9.64
CA ALA A 134 7.45 -5.37 8.75
C ALA A 134 7.59 -6.87 8.54
N SER A 135 6.48 -7.57 8.36
CA SER A 135 6.49 -9.01 8.07
C SER A 135 5.49 -9.36 6.99
N VAL A 136 5.81 -10.38 6.21
CA VAL A 136 4.93 -10.99 5.21
C VAL A 136 5.14 -12.50 5.19
N ASN A 137 4.07 -13.22 4.86
CA ASN A 137 4.10 -14.66 4.64
C ASN A 137 3.86 -14.94 3.16
N PHE A 138 4.59 -15.85 2.56
CA PHE A 138 4.40 -16.25 1.18
C PHE A 138 4.80 -17.72 0.97
N VAL A 139 4.36 -18.29 -0.14
CA VAL A 139 4.67 -19.68 -0.50
C VAL A 139 5.49 -19.67 -1.79
N LEU A 140 6.62 -20.40 -1.78
CA LEU A 140 7.43 -20.68 -2.95
C LEU A 140 7.06 -22.07 -3.48
N GLN A 141 6.74 -22.15 -4.77
CA GLN A 141 6.33 -23.42 -5.44
C GLN A 141 7.25 -23.75 -6.60
#